data_81c3f6bd0dd2fe44eb59bf89f09b08e1
#
_entry.id   81c3f6bd0dd2fe44eb59bf89f09b08e1
#
_cell.length_a   1.000
_cell.length_b   1.000
_cell.length_c   1.000
_cell.angle_alpha   90.00
_cell.angle_beta   90.00
_cell.angle_gamma   90.00
#
_symmetry.space_group_name_H-M   'P 1'
#
loop_
_entity.id
_entity.type
_entity.pdbx_description
1 polymer ?
#
loop_
_entity_poly.entity_id
_entity_poly.type
_entity_poly.pdbx_seq_one_letter_code
_entity_poly.pdbx_strand_id
1 'polypeptide(L)'
;MAAAGLMLPATMQRARAEPKKGGVFRLGIGHGSTTDTYDPGLWDQLYVQTFAAARHNYLIEIAADGTLVGEIAESWESPDGSTWIFKIREGVSFHSGKPLTVDDVIASLNHHRGDASTSAVKSYFDPVTDIKADGGNVVVTLNAPNADFPYLMSDYHLAIMPGTDGKIDVTSPDGAGGYIVESYEPGVQATLNRNPNYWKSDRAHFDQLVLLTIIDPAARLNALMTNEVDTIDQVDPASIGLLESRGVANILSISGNAHYTFPMDARTAPFSDNNVRLALKYAYDRQELVDKILAGHGSVSNDNPIGPANRYFFAGLEPKTYDPDKAKFHLKEAGMDTLEVTVSAANAAFNGAVDAAVLMSEKAAAAGITITVDRVPDDGYWDNVWLKKPFCASYWGGRPTEDQMFTTAYQGGGAWNESFWSNTRFDELLVAARSELDEAKRRAMYEEMQQLVSFEGSSLIPMYNNYVMAVSKAIATPEKIGNNWNLDGFRCVERWWMA
;
A
#
# COMPACT_ATOMS: atom_id res chain seq x y z
N MET A 1 -34.56 54.62 -13.49
CA MET A 1 -33.90 53.37 -13.86
C MET A 1 -32.60 53.31 -13.09
N ALA A 2 -32.57 52.52 -12.04
CA ALA A 2 -31.37 52.29 -11.22
C ALA A 2 -30.78 50.96 -11.63
N ALA A 3 -29.55 50.94 -12.12
CA ALA A 3 -28.81 49.73 -12.46
C ALA A 3 -28.20 49.15 -11.21
N ALA A 4 -28.67 47.99 -10.80
CA ALA A 4 -28.06 47.18 -9.73
C ALA A 4 -26.88 46.41 -10.31
N GLY A 5 -25.66 46.79 -9.93
CA GLY A 5 -24.44 46.03 -10.25
C GLY A 5 -24.37 44.79 -9.37
N LEU A 6 -24.41 43.63 -10.00
CA LEU A 6 -24.06 42.35 -9.36
C LEU A 6 -22.54 42.31 -9.14
N MET A 7 -22.11 42.44 -7.88
CA MET A 7 -20.75 42.06 -7.47
C MET A 7 -20.70 40.52 -7.34
N LEU A 8 -19.98 39.86 -8.24
CA LEU A 8 -19.57 38.46 -8.09
C LEU A 8 -18.51 38.37 -6.96
N PRO A 9 -18.62 37.42 -6.05
CA PRO A 9 -17.60 37.22 -5.04
C PRO A 9 -16.30 36.75 -5.73
N ALA A 10 -15.22 37.51 -5.53
CA ALA A 10 -13.88 37.08 -5.90
C ALA A 10 -13.52 35.85 -5.08
N THR A 11 -13.46 34.68 -5.71
CA THR A 11 -12.86 33.50 -5.15
C THR A 11 -11.39 33.80 -4.90
N MET A 12 -11.00 34.00 -3.63
CA MET A 12 -9.60 34.05 -3.25
C MET A 12 -8.99 32.65 -3.57
N GLN A 13 -8.37 32.53 -4.73
CA GLN A 13 -7.40 31.48 -4.94
C GLN A 13 -6.28 31.67 -3.90
N ARG A 14 -6.18 30.74 -2.94
CA ARG A 14 -5.01 30.69 -2.06
C ARG A 14 -3.78 30.60 -2.96
N ALA A 15 -2.92 31.61 -2.89
CA ALA A 15 -1.63 31.58 -3.57
C ALA A 15 -0.90 30.31 -3.13
N ARG A 16 -0.59 29.45 -4.07
CA ARG A 16 0.19 28.23 -3.86
C ARG A 16 1.56 28.66 -3.38
N ALA A 17 1.98 28.25 -2.18
CA ALA A 17 3.35 28.45 -1.75
C ALA A 17 4.24 27.63 -2.69
N GLU A 18 5.13 28.29 -3.41
CA GLU A 18 6.13 27.60 -4.22
C GLU A 18 7.07 26.80 -3.31
N PRO A 19 7.49 25.58 -3.71
CA PRO A 19 8.44 24.79 -2.94
C PRO A 19 9.73 25.56 -2.66
N LYS A 20 10.08 25.70 -1.39
CA LYS A 20 11.32 26.34 -0.96
C LYS A 20 12.42 25.30 -0.88
N LYS A 21 13.60 25.61 -1.41
CA LYS A 21 14.81 24.80 -1.23
C LYS A 21 15.53 25.20 0.06
N GLY A 22 16.07 24.21 0.77
CA GLY A 22 16.91 24.43 1.96
C GLY A 22 16.40 23.68 3.19
N GLY A 23 17.19 23.75 4.26
CA GLY A 23 16.85 23.18 5.56
C GLY A 23 17.12 21.68 5.70
N VAL A 24 16.90 21.20 6.92
CA VAL A 24 17.06 19.79 7.28
C VAL A 24 15.68 19.18 7.51
N PHE A 25 15.41 18.04 6.94
CA PHE A 25 14.18 17.28 7.17
C PHE A 25 14.50 16.01 7.97
N ARG A 26 13.91 15.88 9.15
CA ARG A 26 14.13 14.79 10.10
C ARG A 26 12.88 13.94 10.21
N LEU A 27 13.00 12.64 9.92
CA LEU A 27 11.88 11.69 9.94
C LEU A 27 12.09 10.68 11.07
N GLY A 28 11.11 10.54 11.95
CA GLY A 28 11.01 9.45 12.92
C GLY A 28 10.18 8.33 12.36
N ILE A 29 10.80 7.19 12.03
CA ILE A 29 10.19 6.08 11.32
C ILE A 29 10.03 4.88 12.26
N GLY A 30 8.83 4.29 12.27
CA GLY A 30 8.45 3.25 13.22
C GLY A 30 9.00 1.85 12.94
N HIS A 31 9.50 1.60 11.74
CA HIS A 31 9.99 0.28 11.31
C HIS A 31 11.35 0.39 10.67
N GLY A 32 12.34 -0.26 11.25
CA GLY A 32 13.71 -0.42 10.74
C GLY A 32 14.41 -1.55 11.49
N SER A 33 15.43 -2.14 10.89
CA SER A 33 16.16 -3.28 11.40
C SER A 33 17.68 -3.09 11.26
N THR A 34 18.44 -3.58 12.23
CA THR A 34 19.92 -3.64 12.11
C THR A 34 20.38 -4.58 11.00
N THR A 35 19.45 -5.35 10.41
CA THR A 35 19.68 -6.19 9.22
C THR A 35 19.35 -5.49 7.91
N ASP A 36 18.89 -4.23 7.95
CA ASP A 36 18.65 -3.42 6.75
C ASP A 36 19.93 -3.29 5.92
N THR A 37 19.81 -3.42 4.61
CA THR A 37 20.93 -3.55 3.69
C THR A 37 20.76 -2.63 2.47
N TYR A 38 21.83 -2.50 1.68
CA TYR A 38 21.76 -1.85 0.37
C TYR A 38 21.16 -2.74 -0.72
N ASP A 39 20.99 -4.05 -0.48
CA ASP A 39 20.40 -4.98 -1.45
C ASP A 39 18.90 -4.68 -1.66
N PRO A 40 18.51 -4.26 -2.88
CA PRO A 40 17.12 -3.91 -3.16
C PRO A 40 16.16 -5.10 -3.06
N GLY A 41 16.66 -6.31 -3.23
CA GLY A 41 15.85 -7.53 -3.11
C GLY A 41 15.36 -7.83 -1.69
N LEU A 42 15.89 -7.15 -0.67
CA LEU A 42 15.65 -7.43 0.75
C LEU A 42 14.99 -6.28 1.52
N TRP A 43 14.52 -5.22 0.86
CA TRP A 43 13.93 -4.06 1.54
C TRP A 43 12.50 -4.33 2.00
N ASP A 44 12.31 -4.70 3.23
CA ASP A 44 11.02 -5.04 3.83
C ASP A 44 10.52 -4.05 4.90
N GLN A 45 11.38 -3.12 5.36
CA GLN A 45 11.07 -2.15 6.42
C GLN A 45 10.88 -0.73 5.87
N LEU A 46 9.95 0.03 6.46
CA LEU A 46 9.62 1.39 6.03
C LEU A 46 10.84 2.33 6.04
N TYR A 47 11.76 2.14 6.99
CA TYR A 47 13.00 2.92 7.08
C TYR A 47 13.88 2.73 5.82
N VAL A 48 14.19 1.48 5.48
CA VAL A 48 15.04 1.20 4.31
C VAL A 48 14.35 1.53 2.99
N GLN A 49 13.02 1.41 2.91
CA GLN A 49 12.22 1.81 1.74
C GLN A 49 12.26 3.33 1.53
N THR A 50 12.11 4.12 2.61
CA THR A 50 12.22 5.59 2.56
C THR A 50 13.65 6.04 2.24
N PHE A 51 14.65 5.36 2.80
CA PHE A 51 16.06 5.56 2.50
C PHE A 51 16.37 5.25 1.02
N ALA A 52 15.80 4.19 0.48
CA ALA A 52 15.92 3.82 -0.94
C ALA A 52 15.29 4.89 -1.85
N ALA A 53 14.09 5.38 -1.53
CA ALA A 53 13.41 6.42 -2.29
C ALA A 53 14.16 7.75 -2.31
N ALA A 54 14.96 8.05 -1.28
CA ALA A 54 15.80 9.24 -1.25
C ALA A 54 16.99 9.15 -2.22
N ARG A 55 17.59 7.97 -2.37
CA ARG A 55 18.86 7.79 -3.10
C ARG A 55 18.76 7.12 -4.47
N HIS A 56 17.59 6.54 -4.81
CA HIS A 56 17.39 5.85 -6.09
C HIS A 56 16.25 6.43 -6.90
N ASN A 57 16.26 6.10 -8.18
CA ASN A 57 15.12 6.20 -9.08
C ASN A 57 14.77 4.82 -9.62
N TYR A 58 13.56 4.70 -10.17
CA TYR A 58 12.96 3.49 -10.70
C TYR A 58 12.70 3.67 -12.21
N LEU A 59 12.25 2.64 -12.91
CA LEU A 59 11.82 2.84 -14.29
C LEU A 59 10.60 3.76 -14.37
N ILE A 60 9.64 3.53 -13.49
CA ILE A 60 8.34 4.21 -13.46
C ILE A 60 8.05 4.66 -12.03
N GLU A 61 7.39 5.80 -11.87
CA GLU A 61 6.89 6.32 -10.61
C GLU A 61 5.36 6.28 -10.60
N ILE A 62 4.75 5.91 -9.48
CA ILE A 62 3.33 6.16 -9.22
C ILE A 62 3.21 7.58 -8.69
N ALA A 63 2.54 8.44 -9.44
CA ALA A 63 2.26 9.82 -9.04
C ALA A 63 1.26 9.86 -7.86
N ALA A 64 1.15 11.03 -7.20
CA ALA A 64 0.26 11.19 -6.06
C ALA A 64 -1.24 10.98 -6.37
N ASP A 65 -1.63 10.96 -7.63
CA ASP A 65 -2.99 10.63 -8.06
C ASP A 65 -3.18 9.17 -8.50
N GLY A 66 -2.15 8.33 -8.33
CA GLY A 66 -2.16 6.92 -8.67
C GLY A 66 -1.83 6.62 -10.14
N THR A 67 -1.61 7.65 -10.97
CA THR A 67 -1.20 7.43 -12.37
C THR A 67 0.28 7.09 -12.48
N LEU A 68 0.63 6.34 -13.53
CA LEU A 68 2.03 6.06 -13.85
C LEU A 68 2.67 7.23 -14.58
N VAL A 69 3.86 7.62 -14.14
CA VAL A 69 4.69 8.63 -14.81
C VAL A 69 6.08 8.07 -15.05
N GLY A 70 6.72 8.48 -16.15
CA GLY A 70 8.06 8.05 -16.48
C GLY A 70 9.09 8.60 -15.49
N GLU A 71 10.00 7.73 -15.05
CA GLU A 71 11.16 8.12 -14.23
C GLU A 71 12.44 7.86 -15.03
N ILE A 72 13.17 6.78 -14.83
CA ILE A 72 14.31 6.42 -15.69
C ILE A 72 13.84 5.98 -17.08
N ALA A 73 12.66 5.38 -17.21
CA ALA A 73 12.00 5.26 -18.51
C ALA A 73 11.25 6.56 -18.83
N GLU A 74 11.55 7.21 -19.97
CA GLU A 74 10.78 8.37 -20.44
C GLU A 74 9.37 7.99 -20.86
N SER A 75 9.22 6.82 -21.47
CA SER A 75 7.98 6.24 -21.95
C SER A 75 8.08 4.73 -22.02
N TRP A 76 6.93 4.10 -22.11
CA TRP A 76 6.83 2.66 -22.34
C TRP A 76 5.64 2.35 -23.23
N GLU A 77 5.73 1.25 -23.96
CA GLU A 77 4.64 0.75 -24.80
C GLU A 77 4.68 -0.77 -24.89
N SER A 78 3.55 -1.35 -25.23
CA SER A 78 3.45 -2.77 -25.56
C SER A 78 2.42 -2.96 -26.67
N PRO A 79 2.74 -3.66 -27.76
CA PRO A 79 1.80 -3.96 -28.82
C PRO A 79 0.81 -5.08 -28.46
N ASP A 80 1.15 -5.93 -27.46
CA ASP A 80 0.48 -7.20 -27.20
C ASP A 80 0.37 -7.56 -25.70
N GLY A 81 0.85 -6.70 -24.80
CA GLY A 81 0.91 -6.96 -23.34
C GLY A 81 1.98 -7.97 -22.94
N SER A 82 2.68 -8.60 -23.89
CA SER A 82 3.76 -9.57 -23.64
C SER A 82 5.13 -9.01 -23.93
N THR A 83 5.22 -8.08 -24.86
CA THR A 83 6.48 -7.39 -25.21
C THR A 83 6.40 -5.95 -24.74
N TRP A 84 7.16 -5.60 -23.71
CA TRP A 84 7.23 -4.26 -23.14
C TRP A 84 8.52 -3.57 -23.56
N ILE A 85 8.40 -2.36 -24.10
CA ILE A 85 9.51 -1.55 -24.59
C ILE A 85 9.58 -0.30 -23.71
N PHE A 86 10.70 -0.14 -22.99
CA PHE A 86 10.95 1.01 -22.11
C PHE A 86 12.05 1.87 -22.74
N LYS A 87 11.72 3.11 -23.12
CA LYS A 87 12.70 4.08 -23.62
C LYS A 87 13.45 4.69 -22.45
N ILE A 88 14.76 4.47 -22.37
CA ILE A 88 15.58 4.93 -21.24
C ILE A 88 15.98 6.39 -21.43
N ARG A 89 15.85 7.17 -20.37
CA ARG A 89 16.16 8.60 -20.29
C ARG A 89 17.67 8.82 -20.46
N GLU A 90 18.03 9.73 -21.34
CA GLU A 90 19.42 10.17 -21.51
C GLU A 90 19.78 11.28 -20.50
N GLY A 91 21.07 11.43 -20.20
CA GLY A 91 21.62 12.53 -19.39
C GLY A 91 21.46 12.34 -17.88
N VAL A 92 20.97 11.19 -17.41
CA VAL A 92 20.95 10.83 -15.99
C VAL A 92 22.32 10.28 -15.59
N SER A 93 22.80 10.67 -14.40
CA SER A 93 24.04 10.15 -13.83
C SER A 93 23.80 9.65 -12.40
N PHE A 94 24.54 8.63 -12.00
CA PHE A 94 24.65 8.20 -10.62
C PHE A 94 25.42 9.22 -9.78
N HIS A 95 25.34 9.12 -8.46
CA HIS A 95 26.04 10.01 -7.51
C HIS A 95 27.55 10.02 -7.70
N SER A 96 28.13 8.88 -8.12
CA SER A 96 29.54 8.75 -8.50
C SER A 96 29.93 9.55 -9.76
N GLY A 97 28.95 10.07 -10.51
CA GLY A 97 29.16 10.72 -11.80
C GLY A 97 29.18 9.75 -13.00
N LYS A 98 29.05 8.44 -12.78
CA LYS A 98 28.88 7.46 -13.86
C LYS A 98 27.56 7.74 -14.60
N PRO A 99 27.54 7.88 -15.95
CA PRO A 99 26.31 7.95 -16.71
C PRO A 99 25.46 6.68 -16.51
N LEU A 100 24.14 6.86 -16.31
CA LEU A 100 23.18 5.75 -16.28
C LEU A 100 22.91 5.28 -17.72
N THR A 101 22.98 3.98 -17.94
CA THR A 101 22.85 3.34 -19.25
C THR A 101 21.78 2.25 -19.26
N VAL A 102 21.42 1.78 -20.45
CA VAL A 102 20.53 0.62 -20.65
C VAL A 102 21.07 -0.62 -19.93
N ASP A 103 22.40 -0.81 -19.92
CA ASP A 103 23.04 -1.97 -19.27
C ASP A 103 22.86 -1.93 -17.75
N ASP A 104 22.85 -0.75 -17.11
CA ASP A 104 22.57 -0.60 -15.68
C ASP A 104 21.13 -1.01 -15.34
N VAL A 105 20.18 -0.63 -16.20
CA VAL A 105 18.77 -1.04 -16.06
C VAL A 105 18.64 -2.55 -16.18
N ILE A 106 19.25 -3.16 -17.19
CA ILE A 106 19.22 -4.62 -17.40
C ILE A 106 19.87 -5.36 -16.22
N ALA A 107 21.01 -4.86 -15.71
CA ALA A 107 21.68 -5.44 -14.55
C ALA A 107 20.80 -5.37 -13.30
N SER A 108 20.12 -4.23 -13.08
CA SER A 108 19.22 -4.04 -11.95
C SER A 108 18.02 -4.99 -12.00
N LEU A 109 17.35 -5.10 -13.13
CA LEU A 109 16.21 -6.01 -13.28
C LEU A 109 16.63 -7.48 -13.17
N ASN A 110 17.79 -7.87 -13.71
CA ASN A 110 18.31 -9.23 -13.66
C ASN A 110 18.71 -9.67 -12.24
N HIS A 111 19.01 -8.74 -11.31
CA HIS A 111 19.26 -9.05 -9.91
C HIS A 111 18.07 -9.79 -9.25
N HIS A 112 16.85 -9.50 -9.68
CA HIS A 112 15.62 -10.09 -9.14
C HIS A 112 15.20 -11.39 -9.83
N ARG A 113 15.99 -11.93 -10.80
CA ARG A 113 15.64 -13.08 -11.65
C ARG A 113 16.51 -14.31 -11.37
N GLY A 114 15.98 -15.46 -11.81
CA GLY A 114 16.70 -16.73 -11.84
C GLY A 114 16.67 -17.48 -10.50
N ASP A 115 17.07 -18.74 -10.52
CA ASP A 115 16.92 -19.65 -9.38
C ASP A 115 17.73 -19.23 -8.15
N ALA A 116 18.85 -18.56 -8.37
CA ALA A 116 19.72 -18.08 -7.31
C ALA A 116 19.26 -16.77 -6.65
N SER A 117 18.26 -16.08 -7.21
CA SER A 117 17.76 -14.83 -6.62
C SER A 117 16.99 -15.08 -5.34
N THR A 118 17.33 -14.31 -4.29
CA THR A 118 16.64 -14.26 -3.00
C THR A 118 15.71 -13.06 -2.88
N SER A 119 15.50 -12.34 -3.97
CA SER A 119 14.66 -11.13 -3.99
C SER A 119 13.21 -11.42 -3.59
N ALA A 120 12.66 -10.56 -2.75
CA ALA A 120 11.25 -10.59 -2.34
C ALA A 120 10.28 -10.45 -3.52
N VAL A 121 10.74 -9.80 -4.63
CA VAL A 121 9.94 -9.61 -5.85
C VAL A 121 10.35 -10.54 -6.99
N LYS A 122 11.04 -11.64 -6.69
CA LYS A 122 11.42 -12.64 -7.70
C LYS A 122 10.23 -13.10 -8.55
N SER A 123 9.07 -13.30 -7.91
CA SER A 123 7.84 -13.74 -8.58
C SER A 123 7.33 -12.78 -9.67
N TYR A 124 7.70 -11.50 -9.64
CA TYR A 124 7.37 -10.56 -10.72
C TYR A 124 8.08 -10.91 -12.02
N PHE A 125 9.21 -11.59 -11.90
CA PHE A 125 10.05 -11.98 -13.03
C PHE A 125 9.86 -13.43 -13.47
N ASP A 126 9.04 -14.24 -12.79
CA ASP A 126 8.75 -15.61 -13.21
C ASP A 126 8.15 -15.66 -14.63
N PRO A 127 7.28 -14.71 -15.06
CA PRO A 127 6.80 -14.66 -16.44
C PRO A 127 7.82 -14.10 -17.44
N VAL A 128 8.93 -13.48 -16.98
CA VAL A 128 9.89 -12.81 -17.86
C VAL A 128 10.82 -13.82 -18.50
N THR A 129 10.74 -13.96 -19.82
CA THR A 129 11.57 -14.87 -20.61
C THR A 129 12.85 -14.23 -21.08
N ASP A 130 12.84 -12.92 -21.38
CA ASP A 130 14.00 -12.18 -21.88
C ASP A 130 14.00 -10.73 -21.43
N ILE A 131 15.20 -10.17 -21.20
CA ILE A 131 15.44 -8.73 -21.01
C ILE A 131 16.67 -8.37 -21.83
N LYS A 132 16.52 -7.48 -22.81
CA LYS A 132 17.61 -7.10 -23.69
C LYS A 132 17.61 -5.62 -24.07
N ALA A 133 18.77 -5.13 -24.49
CA ALA A 133 18.91 -3.81 -25.07
C ALA A 133 18.46 -3.81 -26.54
N ASP A 134 17.79 -2.73 -26.94
CA ASP A 134 17.52 -2.38 -28.34
C ASP A 134 17.73 -0.88 -28.52
N GLY A 135 18.97 -0.51 -28.92
CA GLY A 135 19.41 0.89 -28.95
C GLY A 135 19.32 1.53 -27.54
N GLY A 136 18.57 2.61 -27.43
CA GLY A 136 18.28 3.31 -26.15
C GLY A 136 17.12 2.71 -25.34
N ASN A 137 16.59 1.56 -25.74
CA ASN A 137 15.47 0.91 -25.11
C ASN A 137 15.88 -0.34 -24.31
N VAL A 138 15.12 -0.65 -23.27
CA VAL A 138 15.09 -1.98 -22.65
C VAL A 138 13.81 -2.68 -23.10
N VAL A 139 13.97 -3.86 -23.69
CA VAL A 139 12.85 -4.70 -24.13
C VAL A 139 12.72 -5.88 -23.18
N VAL A 140 11.55 -6.02 -22.58
CA VAL A 140 11.18 -7.12 -21.67
C VAL A 140 10.13 -7.99 -22.34
N THR A 141 10.39 -9.30 -22.45
CA THR A 141 9.47 -10.27 -23.03
C THR A 141 8.90 -11.18 -21.94
N LEU A 142 7.56 -11.30 -21.91
CA LEU A 142 6.83 -12.15 -20.98
C LEU A 142 6.33 -13.42 -21.72
N ASN A 143 6.16 -14.51 -20.97
CA ASN A 143 5.55 -15.75 -21.49
C ASN A 143 4.02 -15.67 -21.63
N ALA A 144 3.38 -14.65 -21.05
CA ALA A 144 1.96 -14.36 -21.17
C ALA A 144 1.73 -12.85 -21.04
N PRO A 145 0.64 -12.30 -21.63
CA PRO A 145 0.33 -10.87 -21.50
C PRO A 145 0.07 -10.45 -20.05
N ASN A 146 0.59 -9.28 -19.68
CA ASN A 146 0.31 -8.64 -18.39
C ASN A 146 0.21 -7.12 -18.57
N ALA A 147 -1.00 -6.60 -18.55
CA ALA A 147 -1.29 -5.17 -18.70
C ALA A 147 -0.83 -4.32 -17.49
N ASP A 148 -0.60 -4.93 -16.33
CA ASP A 148 -0.07 -4.26 -15.13
C ASP A 148 1.45 -4.31 -15.02
N PHE A 149 2.15 -4.89 -15.99
CA PHE A 149 3.60 -4.98 -15.92
C PHE A 149 4.29 -3.63 -15.68
N PRO A 150 3.85 -2.48 -16.24
CA PRO A 150 4.42 -1.18 -15.91
C PRO A 150 4.23 -0.77 -14.44
N TYR A 151 3.13 -1.18 -13.78
CA TYR A 151 2.95 -0.95 -12.34
C TYR A 151 3.95 -1.73 -11.50
N LEU A 152 4.31 -2.96 -11.90
CA LEU A 152 5.35 -3.72 -11.24
C LEU A 152 6.70 -3.00 -11.30
N MET A 153 6.99 -2.31 -12.41
CA MET A 153 8.24 -1.55 -12.61
C MET A 153 8.35 -0.30 -11.74
N SER A 154 7.34 0.05 -10.97
CA SER A 154 7.36 1.12 -9.97
C SER A 154 7.61 0.61 -8.54
N ASP A 155 7.75 -0.70 -8.36
CA ASP A 155 7.99 -1.30 -7.03
C ASP A 155 9.33 -0.83 -6.45
N TYR A 156 9.35 -0.54 -5.15
CA TYR A 156 10.52 0.03 -4.48
C TYR A 156 11.74 -0.90 -4.44
N HIS A 157 11.57 -2.20 -4.66
CA HIS A 157 12.70 -3.12 -4.83
C HIS A 157 13.41 -2.95 -6.18
N LEU A 158 12.73 -2.44 -7.20
CA LEU A 158 13.26 -2.35 -8.57
C LEU A 158 14.07 -1.07 -8.81
N ALA A 159 14.87 -0.68 -7.82
CA ALA A 159 15.76 0.47 -7.91
C ALA A 159 16.81 0.28 -9.00
N ILE A 160 17.05 1.33 -9.80
CA ILE A 160 18.10 1.30 -10.81
C ILE A 160 19.43 1.67 -10.16
N MET A 161 20.37 0.74 -10.19
CA MET A 161 21.69 0.81 -9.55
C MET A 161 22.82 0.70 -10.60
N PRO A 162 24.03 1.20 -10.29
CA PRO A 162 25.15 1.06 -11.20
C PRO A 162 25.50 -0.42 -11.40
N GLY A 163 25.55 -0.83 -12.67
CA GLY A 163 25.94 -2.18 -13.08
C GLY A 163 27.39 -2.26 -13.54
N THR A 164 28.03 -3.41 -13.31
CA THR A 164 29.33 -3.78 -13.87
C THR A 164 29.27 -5.25 -14.27
N ASP A 165 29.64 -5.57 -15.48
CA ASP A 165 29.61 -6.93 -16.02
C ASP A 165 28.25 -7.64 -15.84
N GLY A 166 27.15 -6.88 -16.05
CA GLY A 166 25.78 -7.37 -15.96
C GLY A 166 25.26 -7.61 -14.52
N LYS A 167 25.95 -7.12 -13.49
CA LYS A 167 25.57 -7.25 -12.08
C LYS A 167 25.60 -5.90 -11.38
N ILE A 168 24.69 -5.70 -10.40
CA ILE A 168 24.74 -4.56 -9.50
C ILE A 168 25.60 -4.85 -8.27
N ASP A 169 26.17 -3.79 -7.67
CA ASP A 169 26.88 -3.89 -6.39
C ASP A 169 25.92 -3.57 -5.25
N VAL A 170 25.39 -4.62 -4.60
CA VAL A 170 24.46 -4.51 -3.48
C VAL A 170 25.10 -4.02 -2.16
N THR A 171 26.38 -3.71 -2.16
CA THR A 171 27.09 -3.11 -1.02
C THR A 171 27.34 -1.61 -1.20
N SER A 172 27.07 -1.09 -2.39
CA SER A 172 27.31 0.31 -2.75
C SER A 172 26.17 1.22 -2.31
N PRO A 173 26.48 2.40 -1.71
CA PRO A 173 25.50 3.44 -1.47
C PRO A 173 25.12 4.23 -2.72
N ASP A 174 25.76 3.99 -3.87
CA ASP A 174 25.59 4.77 -5.10
C ASP A 174 24.18 4.62 -5.69
N GLY A 175 23.63 5.70 -6.18
CA GLY A 175 22.29 5.76 -6.75
C GLY A 175 22.13 6.98 -7.65
N ALA A 176 20.95 7.15 -8.26
CA ALA A 176 20.62 8.27 -9.14
C ALA A 176 19.58 9.23 -8.55
N GLY A 177 19.21 9.06 -7.27
CA GLY A 177 18.18 9.83 -6.60
C GLY A 177 18.59 11.23 -6.13
N GLY A 178 17.65 11.91 -5.47
CA GLY A 178 17.78 13.29 -5.04
C GLY A 178 18.77 13.54 -3.90
N TYR A 179 19.24 12.48 -3.21
CA TYR A 179 20.10 12.61 -2.05
C TYR A 179 21.23 11.59 -2.04
N ILE A 180 22.42 12.05 -1.67
CA ILE A 180 23.68 11.30 -1.58
C ILE A 180 23.89 10.91 -0.12
N VAL A 181 24.23 9.67 0.16
CA VAL A 181 24.48 9.15 1.49
C VAL A 181 25.75 9.78 2.08
N GLU A 182 25.63 10.41 3.25
CA GLU A 182 26.73 10.90 4.06
C GLU A 182 27.11 9.84 5.12
N SER A 183 26.11 9.30 5.81
CA SER A 183 26.28 8.22 6.78
C SER A 183 25.06 7.31 6.80
N TYR A 184 25.29 6.04 7.10
CA TYR A 184 24.23 5.04 7.22
C TYR A 184 24.60 4.01 8.30
N GLU A 185 23.75 3.93 9.30
CA GLU A 185 23.75 2.89 10.31
C GLU A 185 22.42 2.14 10.21
N PRO A 186 22.43 0.87 9.71
CA PRO A 186 21.23 0.10 9.48
C PRO A 186 20.31 0.03 10.69
N GLY A 187 19.01 0.31 10.48
CA GLY A 187 17.98 0.30 11.52
C GLY A 187 18.16 1.31 12.64
N VAL A 188 19.08 2.26 12.52
CA VAL A 188 19.34 3.31 13.52
C VAL A 188 19.16 4.69 12.91
N GLN A 189 20.07 5.08 12.01
CA GLN A 189 20.06 6.41 11.42
C GLN A 189 20.70 6.42 10.03
N ALA A 190 20.15 7.26 9.14
CA ALA A 190 20.81 7.67 7.91
C ALA A 190 20.82 9.19 7.79
N THR A 191 21.95 9.74 7.32
CA THR A 191 22.08 11.15 6.93
C THR A 191 22.42 11.21 5.45
N LEU A 192 21.67 12.03 4.71
CA LEU A 192 21.85 12.19 3.27
C LEU A 192 21.85 13.67 2.92
N ASN A 193 22.77 14.09 2.04
CA ASN A 193 22.86 15.45 1.55
C ASN A 193 22.23 15.56 0.15
N ARG A 194 21.63 16.70 -0.18
CA ARG A 194 21.03 16.94 -1.48
C ARG A 194 22.05 16.71 -2.61
N ASN A 195 21.62 15.96 -3.64
CA ASN A 195 22.39 15.80 -4.86
C ASN A 195 22.33 17.09 -5.70
N PRO A 196 23.42 17.83 -5.88
CA PRO A 196 23.42 19.08 -6.65
C PRO A 196 23.18 18.85 -8.15
N ASN A 197 23.40 17.62 -8.62
CA ASN A 197 23.27 17.24 -10.02
C ASN A 197 22.00 16.40 -10.28
N TYR A 198 21.03 16.45 -9.37
CA TYR A 198 19.80 15.69 -9.55
C TYR A 198 19.02 16.15 -10.79
N TRP A 199 18.67 15.23 -11.65
CA TRP A 199 18.06 15.51 -12.94
C TRP A 199 16.60 16.04 -12.84
N LYS A 200 15.87 15.74 -11.75
CA LYS A 200 14.54 16.32 -11.47
C LYS A 200 14.73 17.68 -10.78
N SER A 201 14.45 18.77 -11.48
CA SER A 201 14.65 20.14 -10.96
C SER A 201 13.60 20.57 -9.91
N ASP A 202 12.44 19.91 -9.93
CA ASP A 202 11.25 20.18 -9.10
C ASP A 202 11.11 19.21 -7.92
N ARG A 203 12.18 18.54 -7.54
CA ARG A 203 12.25 17.55 -6.47
C ARG A 203 13.45 17.82 -5.55
N ALA A 204 13.53 17.06 -4.44
CA ALA A 204 14.66 17.11 -3.50
C ALA A 204 14.91 18.52 -2.95
N HIS A 205 13.93 19.04 -2.22
CA HIS A 205 13.92 20.44 -1.78
C HIS A 205 14.80 20.72 -0.55
N PHE A 206 15.00 19.73 0.34
CA PHE A 206 15.81 19.90 1.56
C PHE A 206 17.31 19.86 1.24
N ASP A 207 18.13 20.54 2.05
CA ASP A 207 19.59 20.43 1.94
C ASP A 207 20.10 19.09 2.48
N GLN A 208 19.43 18.60 3.54
CA GLN A 208 19.80 17.35 4.20
C GLN A 208 18.56 16.62 4.70
N LEU A 209 18.62 15.29 4.64
CA LEU A 209 17.67 14.38 5.28
C LEU A 209 18.34 13.68 6.45
N VAL A 210 17.59 13.49 7.54
CA VAL A 210 17.97 12.64 8.67
C VAL A 210 16.83 11.66 8.92
N LEU A 211 17.05 10.38 8.66
CA LEU A 211 16.10 9.31 8.92
C LEU A 211 16.49 8.64 10.24
N LEU A 212 15.57 8.58 11.19
CA LEU A 212 15.75 7.97 12.51
C LEU A 212 14.76 6.82 12.67
N THR A 213 15.23 5.65 13.06
CA THR A 213 14.35 4.57 13.49
C THR A 213 13.93 4.80 14.93
N ILE A 214 12.64 4.99 15.17
CA ILE A 214 12.06 5.15 16.51
C ILE A 214 10.87 4.18 16.61
N ILE A 215 11.15 2.95 17.01
CA ILE A 215 10.14 1.85 16.98
C ILE A 215 9.02 2.10 17.99
N ASP A 216 9.34 2.52 19.21
CA ASP A 216 8.33 2.78 20.24
C ASP A 216 7.43 3.96 19.85
N PRO A 217 6.09 3.79 19.77
CA PRO A 217 5.18 4.85 19.35
C PRO A 217 5.17 6.06 20.27
N ALA A 218 5.35 5.86 21.58
CA ALA A 218 5.35 6.95 22.54
C ALA A 218 6.66 7.77 22.45
N ALA A 219 7.80 7.10 22.26
CA ALA A 219 9.07 7.77 22.00
C ALA A 219 9.03 8.55 20.69
N ARG A 220 8.44 7.99 19.64
CA ARG A 220 8.28 8.63 18.33
C ARG A 220 7.39 9.87 18.42
N LEU A 221 6.26 9.77 19.15
CA LEU A 221 5.39 10.91 19.44
C LEU A 221 6.15 12.02 20.20
N ASN A 222 6.91 11.64 21.24
CA ASN A 222 7.70 12.61 22.02
C ASN A 222 8.77 13.30 21.19
N ALA A 223 9.48 12.60 20.31
CA ALA A 223 10.47 13.17 19.40
C ALA A 223 9.86 14.25 18.49
N LEU A 224 8.63 14.06 17.99
CA LEU A 224 7.90 15.09 17.25
C LEU A 224 7.52 16.28 18.16
N MET A 225 7.02 16.01 19.36
CA MET A 225 6.59 17.06 20.30
C MET A 225 7.75 17.93 20.80
N THR A 226 8.95 17.38 20.85
CA THR A 226 10.18 18.09 21.26
C THR A 226 10.97 18.68 20.09
N ASN A 227 10.46 18.55 18.86
CA ASN A 227 11.11 18.96 17.60
C ASN A 227 12.46 18.25 17.34
N GLU A 228 12.65 17.05 17.85
CA GLU A 228 13.76 16.18 17.48
C GLU A 228 13.58 15.64 16.05
N VAL A 229 12.33 15.35 15.68
CA VAL A 229 11.93 15.03 14.31
C VAL A 229 10.84 15.97 13.79
N ASP A 230 10.73 16.10 12.48
CA ASP A 230 9.77 16.98 11.79
C ASP A 230 8.53 16.20 11.32
N THR A 231 8.63 14.90 11.17
CA THR A 231 7.54 14.03 10.74
C THR A 231 7.66 12.67 11.41
N ILE A 232 6.52 12.08 11.75
CA ILE A 232 6.39 10.68 12.17
C ILE A 232 5.33 9.96 11.36
N ASP A 233 5.59 8.68 11.09
CA ASP A 233 4.63 7.76 10.49
C ASP A 233 3.81 7.01 11.56
N GLN A 234 2.79 6.27 11.11
CA GLN A 234 2.02 5.33 11.93
C GLN A 234 1.60 5.91 13.29
N VAL A 235 0.98 7.08 13.24
CA VAL A 235 0.45 7.73 14.45
C VAL A 235 -0.64 6.85 15.05
N ASP A 236 -0.48 6.51 16.32
CA ASP A 236 -1.52 5.81 17.07
C ASP A 236 -2.81 6.68 17.11
N PRO A 237 -3.96 6.17 16.64
CA PRO A 237 -5.22 6.90 16.67
C PRO A 237 -5.56 7.51 18.03
N ALA A 238 -5.24 6.82 19.14
CA ALA A 238 -5.44 7.32 20.50
C ALA A 238 -4.61 8.58 20.83
N SER A 239 -3.51 8.81 20.11
CA SER A 239 -2.61 9.96 20.32
C SER A 239 -2.97 11.20 19.50
N ILE A 240 -3.86 11.07 18.51
CA ILE A 240 -4.18 12.16 17.57
C ILE A 240 -4.75 13.38 18.29
N GLY A 241 -5.72 13.17 19.20
CA GLY A 241 -6.32 14.26 19.97
C GLY A 241 -5.31 15.04 20.81
N LEU A 242 -4.24 14.39 21.31
CA LEU A 242 -3.15 15.07 22.00
C LEU A 242 -2.37 15.96 21.04
N LEU A 243 -1.96 15.47 19.88
CA LEU A 243 -1.22 16.24 18.88
C LEU A 243 -2.01 17.46 18.40
N GLU A 244 -3.30 17.29 18.12
CA GLU A 244 -4.19 18.37 17.71
C GLU A 244 -4.34 19.46 18.80
N SER A 245 -4.55 19.02 20.06
CA SER A 245 -4.69 19.96 21.19
C SER A 245 -3.42 20.77 21.46
N ARG A 246 -2.25 20.19 21.24
CA ARG A 246 -0.95 20.85 21.35
C ARG A 246 -0.65 21.77 20.17
N GLY A 247 -1.25 21.50 19.01
CA GLY A 247 -1.09 22.32 17.80
C GLY A 247 0.33 22.32 17.23
N VAL A 248 1.15 21.31 17.52
CA VAL A 248 2.57 21.24 17.11
C VAL A 248 2.74 20.66 15.72
N ALA A 249 1.76 19.88 15.24
CA ALA A 249 1.81 19.19 13.96
C ALA A 249 0.45 19.21 13.24
N ASN A 250 0.47 18.98 11.96
CA ASN A 250 -0.68 18.66 11.14
C ASN A 250 -0.83 17.14 11.06
N ILE A 251 -2.03 16.63 11.22
CA ILE A 251 -2.32 15.21 10.99
C ILE A 251 -2.67 15.02 9.51
N LEU A 252 -1.93 14.16 8.84
CA LEU A 252 -2.26 13.68 7.50
C LEU A 252 -2.85 12.28 7.62
N SER A 253 -4.10 12.14 7.25
CA SER A 253 -4.83 10.89 7.23
C SER A 253 -5.21 10.58 5.79
N ILE A 254 -4.44 9.69 5.16
CA ILE A 254 -4.51 9.42 3.72
C ILE A 254 -5.15 8.06 3.50
N SER A 255 -6.25 8.02 2.75
CA SER A 255 -6.90 6.78 2.36
C SER A 255 -5.97 5.96 1.48
N GLY A 256 -5.52 4.84 2.01
CA GLY A 256 -4.69 3.87 1.33
C GLY A 256 -5.50 2.67 0.82
N ASN A 257 -4.79 1.62 0.42
CA ASN A 257 -5.36 0.36 -0.05
C ASN A 257 -5.18 -0.79 0.96
N ALA A 258 -4.75 -0.47 2.19
CA ALA A 258 -4.69 -1.43 3.29
C ALA A 258 -6.06 -1.65 3.92
N HIS A 259 -6.35 -2.86 4.39
CA HIS A 259 -7.64 -3.20 4.99
C HIS A 259 -7.52 -4.31 6.03
N TYR A 260 -8.48 -4.36 6.94
CA TYR A 260 -8.59 -5.39 7.95
C TYR A 260 -9.62 -6.44 7.55
N THR A 261 -9.33 -7.70 7.87
CA THR A 261 -10.16 -8.84 7.48
C THR A 261 -10.46 -9.76 8.65
N PHE A 262 -11.55 -10.51 8.51
CA PHE A 262 -11.89 -11.64 9.34
C PHE A 262 -12.27 -12.79 8.40
N PRO A 263 -11.27 -13.54 7.90
CA PRO A 263 -11.49 -14.66 6.99
C PRO A 263 -12.18 -15.83 7.69
N MET A 264 -13.10 -16.47 6.96
CA MET A 264 -13.83 -17.67 7.35
C MET A 264 -13.43 -18.81 6.40
N ASP A 265 -13.04 -19.96 6.91
CA ASP A 265 -12.64 -21.11 6.09
C ASP A 265 -13.86 -21.68 5.33
N ALA A 266 -13.97 -21.33 4.05
CA ALA A 266 -15.09 -21.73 3.19
C ALA A 266 -15.23 -23.26 2.98
N ARG A 267 -14.22 -24.04 3.36
CA ARG A 267 -14.22 -25.52 3.26
C ARG A 267 -14.95 -26.17 4.41
N THR A 268 -15.15 -25.47 5.54
CA THR A 268 -15.67 -26.05 6.78
C THR A 268 -17.04 -25.48 7.14
N ALA A 269 -17.90 -26.33 7.73
CA ALA A 269 -19.13 -25.87 8.32
C ALA A 269 -18.83 -25.00 9.55
N PRO A 270 -19.63 -23.92 9.82
CA PRO A 270 -20.81 -23.54 9.05
C PRO A 270 -20.50 -22.61 7.86
N PHE A 271 -19.22 -22.20 7.68
CA PHE A 271 -18.80 -21.19 6.70
C PHE A 271 -18.81 -21.66 5.24
N SER A 272 -18.98 -22.99 5.00
CA SER A 272 -19.18 -23.52 3.65
C SER A 272 -20.49 -23.06 3.02
N ASP A 273 -21.49 -22.66 3.82
CA ASP A 273 -22.74 -22.09 3.33
C ASP A 273 -22.62 -20.57 3.13
N ASN A 274 -22.92 -20.09 1.92
CA ASN A 274 -22.86 -18.65 1.64
C ASN A 274 -23.89 -17.83 2.42
N ASN A 275 -25.05 -18.40 2.75
CA ASN A 275 -26.04 -17.71 3.55
C ASN A 275 -25.55 -17.47 4.99
N VAL A 276 -24.76 -18.39 5.56
CA VAL A 276 -24.11 -18.15 6.86
C VAL A 276 -23.11 -16.99 6.75
N ARG A 277 -22.32 -16.94 5.71
CA ARG A 277 -21.39 -15.84 5.49
C ARG A 277 -22.09 -14.49 5.29
N LEU A 278 -23.20 -14.48 4.52
CA LEU A 278 -24.03 -13.29 4.34
C LEU A 278 -24.69 -12.85 5.65
N ALA A 279 -25.18 -13.78 6.45
CA ALA A 279 -25.71 -13.46 7.79
C ALA A 279 -24.68 -12.73 8.64
N LEU A 280 -23.45 -13.23 8.68
CA LEU A 280 -22.35 -12.58 9.40
C LEU A 280 -22.01 -11.21 8.80
N LYS A 281 -22.02 -11.05 7.46
CA LYS A 281 -21.76 -9.78 6.77
C LYS A 281 -22.78 -8.68 7.10
N TYR A 282 -24.02 -9.01 7.42
CA TYR A 282 -25.08 -8.07 7.85
C TYR A 282 -25.18 -7.89 9.36
N ALA A 283 -24.46 -8.69 10.16
CA ALA A 283 -24.64 -8.75 11.62
C ALA A 283 -23.85 -7.71 12.42
N TYR A 284 -23.05 -6.85 11.80
CA TYR A 284 -22.19 -5.87 12.51
C TYR A 284 -22.22 -4.48 11.88
N ASP A 285 -21.91 -3.48 12.71
CA ASP A 285 -21.87 -2.07 12.30
C ASP A 285 -20.45 -1.67 11.89
N ARG A 286 -20.22 -1.48 10.59
CA ARG A 286 -18.93 -1.12 10.01
C ARG A 286 -18.49 0.29 10.39
N GLN A 287 -19.45 1.24 10.48
CA GLN A 287 -19.12 2.61 10.84
C GLN A 287 -18.65 2.69 12.29
N GLU A 288 -19.30 1.95 13.19
CA GLU A 288 -18.86 1.89 14.59
C GLU A 288 -17.44 1.34 14.73
N LEU A 289 -17.04 0.36 13.88
CA LEU A 289 -15.67 -0.13 13.86
C LEU A 289 -14.68 0.93 13.38
N VAL A 290 -15.00 1.68 12.32
CA VAL A 290 -14.18 2.80 11.86
C VAL A 290 -14.03 3.86 12.95
N ASP A 291 -15.12 4.22 13.61
CA ASP A 291 -15.12 5.28 14.63
C ASP A 291 -14.35 4.87 15.90
N LYS A 292 -14.52 3.63 16.36
CA LYS A 292 -13.93 3.18 17.64
C LYS A 292 -12.54 2.57 17.49
N ILE A 293 -12.28 1.82 16.42
CA ILE A 293 -11.00 1.15 16.24
C ILE A 293 -9.99 2.05 15.53
N LEU A 294 -10.45 2.81 14.53
CA LEU A 294 -9.59 3.69 13.74
C LEU A 294 -9.72 5.18 14.15
N ALA A 295 -10.49 5.50 15.21
CA ALA A 295 -10.78 6.88 15.62
C ALA A 295 -11.24 7.79 14.45
N GLY A 296 -11.95 7.22 13.47
CA GLY A 296 -12.37 7.91 12.25
C GLY A 296 -11.31 8.00 11.15
N HIS A 297 -10.09 7.48 11.38
CA HIS A 297 -9.00 7.49 10.39
C HIS A 297 -9.02 6.25 9.49
N GLY A 298 -10.12 6.07 8.80
CA GLY A 298 -10.38 4.99 7.87
C GLY A 298 -11.69 5.21 7.14
N SER A 299 -12.09 4.23 6.38
CA SER A 299 -13.40 4.22 5.73
C SER A 299 -14.03 2.84 5.76
N VAL A 300 -15.36 2.83 5.70
CA VAL A 300 -16.14 1.59 5.64
C VAL A 300 -15.81 0.83 4.37
N SER A 301 -15.53 -0.47 4.51
CA SER A 301 -15.51 -1.40 3.39
C SER A 301 -16.84 -2.16 3.27
N ASN A 302 -17.05 -2.75 2.12
CA ASN A 302 -18.25 -3.53 1.79
C ASN A 302 -17.90 -5.00 1.52
N ASP A 303 -17.07 -5.60 2.37
CA ASP A 303 -16.48 -6.93 2.19
C ASP A 303 -15.75 -7.05 0.84
N ASN A 304 -15.07 -5.98 0.46
CA ASN A 304 -14.32 -5.84 -0.78
C ASN A 304 -12.89 -5.40 -0.43
N PRO A 305 -11.83 -6.12 -0.87
CA PRO A 305 -10.44 -5.74 -0.59
C PRO A 305 -9.95 -4.57 -1.46
N ILE A 306 -10.68 -4.27 -2.55
CA ILE A 306 -10.36 -3.17 -3.45
C ILE A 306 -11.06 -1.91 -2.94
N GLY A 307 -10.28 -0.97 -2.45
CA GLY A 307 -10.76 0.26 -1.81
C GLY A 307 -10.69 1.49 -2.72
N PRO A 308 -11.17 2.65 -2.23
CA PRO A 308 -11.23 3.89 -3.00
C PRO A 308 -9.87 4.39 -3.55
N ALA A 309 -8.76 3.91 -2.97
CA ALA A 309 -7.42 4.22 -3.44
C ALA A 309 -6.99 3.42 -4.67
N ASN A 310 -7.72 2.36 -5.01
CA ASN A 310 -7.43 1.49 -6.14
C ASN A 310 -8.03 2.04 -7.44
N ARG A 311 -7.35 1.81 -8.56
CA ARG A 311 -7.70 2.30 -9.91
C ARG A 311 -9.07 1.82 -10.40
N TYR A 312 -9.39 0.55 -10.14
CA TYR A 312 -10.64 -0.10 -10.56
C TYR A 312 -11.64 -0.27 -9.43
N PHE A 313 -11.53 0.54 -8.36
CA PHE A 313 -12.52 0.51 -7.29
C PHE A 313 -13.94 0.69 -7.85
N PHE A 314 -14.84 -0.21 -7.45
CA PHE A 314 -16.23 -0.19 -7.85
C PHE A 314 -17.12 0.41 -6.74
N ALA A 315 -17.46 1.69 -6.88
CA ALA A 315 -18.33 2.39 -5.94
C ALA A 315 -19.81 1.97 -6.06
N GLY A 316 -20.19 1.20 -7.08
CA GLY A 316 -21.55 0.74 -7.34
C GLY A 316 -21.98 -0.52 -6.58
N LEU A 317 -21.13 -1.07 -5.69
CA LEU A 317 -21.53 -2.18 -4.84
C LEU A 317 -22.67 -1.79 -3.89
N GLU A 318 -23.76 -2.60 -3.87
CA GLU A 318 -24.85 -2.40 -2.89
C GLU A 318 -24.28 -2.44 -1.46
N PRO A 319 -24.48 -1.37 -0.66
CA PRO A 319 -23.90 -1.30 0.68
C PRO A 319 -24.51 -2.34 1.63
N LYS A 320 -23.67 -3.09 2.32
CA LYS A 320 -24.06 -3.95 3.44
C LYS A 320 -24.01 -3.16 4.73
N THR A 321 -25.11 -2.50 5.07
CA THR A 321 -25.27 -1.86 6.37
C THR A 321 -25.60 -2.87 7.45
N TYR A 322 -25.44 -2.51 8.73
CA TYR A 322 -25.91 -3.34 9.84
C TYR A 322 -27.42 -3.56 9.74
N ASP A 323 -27.83 -4.80 9.54
CA ASP A 323 -29.21 -5.21 9.37
C ASP A 323 -29.44 -6.60 9.99
N PRO A 324 -29.79 -6.63 11.30
CA PRO A 324 -30.00 -7.90 11.99
C PRO A 324 -31.19 -8.70 11.45
N ASP A 325 -32.19 -8.07 10.80
CA ASP A 325 -33.32 -8.80 10.22
C ASP A 325 -32.89 -9.47 8.91
N LYS A 326 -32.08 -8.83 8.09
CA LYS A 326 -31.47 -9.43 6.90
C LYS A 326 -30.49 -10.54 7.29
N ALA A 327 -29.75 -10.39 8.39
CA ALA A 327 -28.90 -11.45 8.93
C ALA A 327 -29.73 -12.68 9.35
N LYS A 328 -30.87 -12.49 10.05
CA LYS A 328 -31.82 -13.59 10.38
C LYS A 328 -32.41 -14.23 9.15
N PHE A 329 -32.74 -13.45 8.13
CA PHE A 329 -33.24 -13.98 6.87
C PHE A 329 -32.24 -14.98 6.27
N HIS A 330 -30.95 -14.60 6.16
CA HIS A 330 -29.93 -15.48 5.64
C HIS A 330 -29.66 -16.71 6.51
N LEU A 331 -29.76 -16.59 7.86
CA LEU A 331 -29.68 -17.78 8.72
C LEU A 331 -30.81 -18.77 8.43
N LYS A 332 -32.03 -18.30 8.21
CA LYS A 332 -33.18 -19.16 7.86
C LYS A 332 -32.99 -19.83 6.49
N GLU A 333 -32.45 -19.11 5.51
CA GLU A 333 -32.10 -19.70 4.20
C GLU A 333 -31.02 -20.79 4.32
N ALA A 334 -30.14 -20.69 5.32
CA ALA A 334 -29.18 -21.72 5.70
C ALA A 334 -29.82 -22.86 6.57
N GLY A 335 -31.11 -22.79 6.86
CA GLY A 335 -31.81 -23.75 7.72
C GLY A 335 -31.51 -23.62 9.22
N MET A 336 -31.10 -22.44 9.66
CA MET A 336 -30.68 -22.16 11.05
C MET A 336 -31.56 -21.07 11.68
N ASP A 337 -31.91 -21.24 12.96
CA ASP A 337 -32.57 -20.17 13.77
C ASP A 337 -31.52 -19.33 14.52
N THR A 338 -30.40 -19.94 14.91
CA THR A 338 -29.29 -19.32 15.63
C THR A 338 -27.96 -19.84 15.07
N LEU A 339 -26.89 -19.07 15.28
CA LEU A 339 -25.55 -19.45 14.88
C LEU A 339 -24.57 -19.23 16.05
N GLU A 340 -23.71 -20.21 16.31
CA GLU A 340 -22.60 -20.09 17.27
C GLU A 340 -21.28 -20.29 16.52
N VAL A 341 -20.36 -19.31 16.62
CA VAL A 341 -19.03 -19.36 16.01
C VAL A 341 -17.99 -18.78 16.95
N THR A 342 -16.74 -19.16 16.76
CA THR A 342 -15.60 -18.63 17.51
C THR A 342 -14.66 -17.89 16.57
N VAL A 343 -14.30 -16.65 16.89
CA VAL A 343 -13.28 -15.85 16.19
C VAL A 343 -12.02 -15.75 17.04
N SER A 344 -10.88 -16.16 16.50
CA SER A 344 -9.58 -15.98 17.17
C SER A 344 -9.01 -14.60 16.82
N ALA A 345 -8.62 -13.81 17.81
CA ALA A 345 -8.12 -12.45 17.61
C ALA A 345 -6.96 -12.12 18.55
N ALA A 346 -6.00 -11.37 18.05
CA ALA A 346 -4.87 -10.80 18.78
C ALA A 346 -4.45 -9.46 18.15
N ASN A 347 -3.74 -8.60 18.89
CA ASN A 347 -3.23 -7.35 18.34
C ASN A 347 -2.14 -7.56 17.28
N ALA A 348 -1.52 -8.75 17.24
CA ALA A 348 -0.62 -9.16 16.16
C ALA A 348 -1.31 -9.14 14.78
N ALA A 349 -2.64 -9.35 14.70
CA ALA A 349 -3.39 -9.21 13.46
C ALA A 349 -3.49 -7.72 13.04
N PHE A 350 -3.95 -6.88 13.94
CA PHE A 350 -3.92 -5.42 13.83
C PHE A 350 -4.25 -4.83 15.21
N ASN A 351 -3.79 -3.60 15.45
CA ASN A 351 -4.07 -2.92 16.71
C ASN A 351 -5.59 -2.73 16.88
N GLY A 352 -6.15 -3.24 17.99
CA GLY A 352 -7.59 -3.23 18.26
C GLY A 352 -8.37 -4.40 17.65
N ALA A 353 -7.72 -5.45 17.11
CA ALA A 353 -8.41 -6.61 16.53
C ALA A 353 -9.35 -7.32 17.51
N VAL A 354 -8.92 -7.45 18.77
CA VAL A 354 -9.74 -8.05 19.84
C VAL A 354 -10.97 -7.20 20.12
N ASP A 355 -10.82 -5.89 20.21
CA ASP A 355 -11.91 -4.96 20.46
C ASP A 355 -12.89 -4.90 19.28
N ALA A 356 -12.37 -4.97 18.04
CA ALA A 356 -13.20 -5.11 16.84
C ALA A 356 -14.06 -6.38 16.89
N ALA A 357 -13.46 -7.53 17.25
CA ALA A 357 -14.18 -8.79 17.39
C ALA A 357 -15.25 -8.74 18.48
N VAL A 358 -15.00 -8.06 19.62
CA VAL A 358 -15.97 -7.84 20.70
C VAL A 358 -17.14 -6.98 20.20
N LEU A 359 -16.90 -5.87 19.53
CA LEU A 359 -17.94 -5.02 18.96
C LEU A 359 -18.82 -5.77 17.95
N MET A 360 -18.18 -6.59 17.09
CA MET A 360 -18.92 -7.44 16.15
C MET A 360 -19.80 -8.46 16.89
N SER A 361 -19.30 -9.11 17.95
CA SER A 361 -20.05 -10.06 18.78
C SER A 361 -21.26 -9.42 19.43
N GLU A 362 -21.12 -8.22 20.01
CA GLU A 362 -22.22 -7.49 20.65
C GLU A 362 -23.34 -7.18 19.65
N LYS A 363 -23.01 -6.72 18.45
CA LYS A 363 -24.01 -6.41 17.41
C LYS A 363 -24.68 -7.66 16.85
N ALA A 364 -23.91 -8.73 16.63
CA ALA A 364 -24.40 -9.98 16.06
C ALA A 364 -25.48 -10.66 16.94
N ALA A 365 -25.48 -10.43 18.24
CA ALA A 365 -26.45 -10.98 19.18
C ALA A 365 -27.90 -10.63 18.80
N ALA A 366 -28.17 -9.45 18.26
CA ALA A 366 -29.50 -9.03 17.80
C ALA A 366 -30.03 -9.89 16.63
N ALA A 367 -29.14 -10.53 15.88
CA ALA A 367 -29.47 -11.45 14.81
C ALA A 367 -29.60 -12.93 15.26
N GLY A 368 -29.42 -13.23 16.54
CA GLY A 368 -29.35 -14.61 17.05
C GLY A 368 -28.02 -15.28 16.76
N ILE A 369 -26.97 -14.48 16.53
CA ILE A 369 -25.61 -14.95 16.28
C ILE A 369 -24.77 -14.73 17.52
N THR A 370 -24.19 -15.80 18.06
CA THR A 370 -23.22 -15.76 19.16
C THR A 370 -21.82 -15.91 18.61
N ILE A 371 -21.02 -14.84 18.68
CA ILE A 371 -19.60 -14.86 18.32
C ILE A 371 -18.78 -14.91 19.61
N THR A 372 -18.14 -16.04 19.89
CA THR A 372 -17.19 -16.16 21.00
C THR A 372 -15.84 -15.61 20.55
N VAL A 373 -15.29 -14.63 21.28
CA VAL A 373 -13.98 -14.06 21.01
C VAL A 373 -12.90 -14.85 21.76
N ASP A 374 -12.12 -15.62 21.02
CA ASP A 374 -10.96 -16.37 21.51
C ASP A 374 -9.74 -15.43 21.44
N ARG A 375 -9.36 -14.86 22.59
CA ARG A 375 -8.16 -14.02 22.70
C ARG A 375 -6.93 -14.90 22.74
N VAL A 376 -6.15 -14.87 21.68
CA VAL A 376 -4.91 -15.66 21.56
C VAL A 376 -3.69 -14.77 21.79
N PRO A 377 -2.52 -15.35 22.14
CA PRO A 377 -1.28 -14.60 22.27
C PRO A 377 -0.85 -13.95 20.93
N ASP A 378 -0.19 -12.80 21.00
CA ASP A 378 0.43 -12.15 19.84
C ASP A 378 1.60 -12.99 19.29
N ASP A 379 2.38 -13.60 20.20
CA ASP A 379 3.49 -14.47 19.82
C ASP A 379 2.99 -15.76 19.15
N GLY A 380 3.56 -16.04 17.98
CA GLY A 380 3.18 -17.20 17.17
C GLY A 380 1.81 -17.09 16.49
N TYR A 381 1.18 -15.90 16.44
CA TYR A 381 -0.14 -15.71 15.83
C TYR A 381 -0.18 -16.17 14.36
N TRP A 382 0.79 -15.77 13.58
CA TRP A 382 0.84 -16.08 12.14
C TRP A 382 1.11 -17.55 11.86
N ASP A 383 1.81 -18.25 12.75
CA ASP A 383 2.12 -19.68 12.61
C ASP A 383 0.99 -20.59 13.10
N ASN A 384 0.25 -20.17 14.16
CA ASN A 384 -0.69 -21.02 14.87
C ASN A 384 -2.16 -20.68 14.65
N VAL A 385 -2.46 -19.46 14.15
CA VAL A 385 -3.83 -18.95 13.99
C VAL A 385 -4.17 -18.69 12.53
N TRP A 386 -3.41 -17.83 11.86
CA TRP A 386 -3.63 -17.50 10.45
C TRP A 386 -3.48 -18.75 9.58
N LEU A 387 -4.39 -18.98 8.63
CA LEU A 387 -4.49 -20.19 7.80
C LEU A 387 -4.68 -21.52 8.59
N LYS A 388 -4.91 -21.47 9.90
CA LYS A 388 -5.09 -22.67 10.76
C LYS A 388 -6.45 -22.68 11.46
N LYS A 389 -6.91 -21.53 11.92
CA LYS A 389 -8.21 -21.39 12.58
C LYS A 389 -9.29 -21.08 11.53
N PRO A 390 -10.49 -21.61 11.68
CA PRO A 390 -11.55 -21.45 10.67
C PRO A 390 -12.11 -20.04 10.59
N PHE A 391 -11.92 -19.21 11.63
CA PHE A 391 -12.35 -17.83 11.67
C PHE A 391 -11.40 -17.03 12.57
N CYS A 392 -10.71 -16.07 12.03
CA CYS A 392 -9.73 -15.28 12.78
C CYS A 392 -9.62 -13.85 12.25
N ALA A 393 -9.01 -12.95 13.03
CA ALA A 393 -8.65 -11.61 12.58
C ALA A 393 -7.42 -11.66 11.67
N SER A 394 -7.34 -10.77 10.66
CA SER A 394 -6.18 -10.62 9.79
C SER A 394 -6.12 -9.22 9.20
N TYR A 395 -5.05 -8.92 8.46
CA TYR A 395 -4.92 -7.68 7.70
C TYR A 395 -4.22 -7.91 6.38
N TRP A 396 -4.45 -6.99 5.47
CA TRP A 396 -3.68 -6.89 4.24
C TRP A 396 -3.08 -5.50 4.12
N GLY A 397 -1.76 -5.44 3.99
CA GLY A 397 -1.10 -4.27 3.42
C GLY A 397 -1.56 -4.12 1.96
N GLY A 398 -1.70 -2.90 1.47
CA GLY A 398 -2.15 -2.64 0.12
C GLY A 398 -1.28 -3.32 -0.94
N ARG A 399 -1.86 -3.56 -2.09
CA ARG A 399 -1.13 -3.98 -3.29
C ARG A 399 -1.27 -2.89 -4.35
N PRO A 400 -0.22 -2.64 -5.16
CA PRO A 400 -0.25 -1.63 -6.21
C PRO A 400 -1.36 -1.81 -7.23
N THR A 401 -1.75 -3.05 -7.50
CA THR A 401 -2.81 -3.37 -8.47
C THR A 401 -3.85 -4.32 -7.89
N GLU A 402 -5.04 -4.28 -8.46
CA GLU A 402 -6.14 -5.20 -8.17
C GLU A 402 -5.75 -6.64 -8.48
N ASP A 403 -5.05 -6.86 -9.61
CA ASP A 403 -4.54 -8.19 -9.99
C ASP A 403 -3.68 -8.80 -8.90
N GLN A 404 -2.73 -8.03 -8.35
CA GLN A 404 -1.87 -8.52 -7.28
C GLN A 404 -2.66 -8.87 -6.01
N MET A 405 -3.63 -8.02 -5.62
CA MET A 405 -4.45 -8.29 -4.44
C MET A 405 -5.30 -9.54 -4.63
N PHE A 406 -5.97 -9.65 -5.76
CA PHE A 406 -6.85 -10.77 -6.06
C PHE A 406 -6.08 -12.09 -6.28
N THR A 407 -4.96 -12.05 -6.98
CA THR A 407 -4.09 -13.23 -7.17
C THR A 407 -3.52 -13.72 -5.84
N THR A 408 -3.07 -12.81 -4.98
CA THR A 408 -2.41 -13.18 -3.74
C THR A 408 -3.39 -13.77 -2.71
N ALA A 409 -4.57 -13.14 -2.54
CA ALA A 409 -5.44 -13.41 -1.39
C ALA A 409 -6.78 -14.07 -1.74
N TYR A 410 -7.20 -14.09 -3.02
CA TYR A 410 -8.55 -14.52 -3.41
C TYR A 410 -8.57 -15.58 -4.52
N GLN A 411 -7.50 -15.74 -5.30
CA GLN A 411 -7.42 -16.78 -6.33
C GLN A 411 -7.60 -18.16 -5.71
N GLY A 412 -8.41 -19.00 -6.36
CA GLY A 412 -8.66 -20.38 -5.92
C GLY A 412 -7.37 -21.18 -5.81
N GLY A 413 -7.13 -21.81 -4.66
CA GLY A 413 -5.92 -22.58 -4.38
C GLY A 413 -4.65 -21.76 -4.11
N GLY A 414 -4.74 -20.43 -4.07
CA GLY A 414 -3.62 -19.55 -3.71
C GLY A 414 -3.11 -19.83 -2.30
N ALA A 415 -1.77 -19.83 -2.11
CA ALA A 415 -1.15 -20.17 -0.82
C ALA A 415 -1.54 -19.21 0.33
N TRP A 416 -1.87 -17.96 -0.01
CA TRP A 416 -2.28 -16.92 0.93
C TRP A 416 -3.78 -16.57 0.81
N ASN A 417 -4.58 -17.42 0.11
CA ASN A 417 -6.02 -17.30 0.15
C ASN A 417 -6.53 -17.77 1.52
N GLU A 418 -6.55 -16.85 2.46
CA GLU A 418 -6.79 -17.08 3.88
C GLU A 418 -8.21 -17.59 4.21
N SER A 419 -9.15 -17.38 3.30
CA SER A 419 -10.53 -17.86 3.39
C SER A 419 -10.77 -19.20 2.70
N PHE A 420 -9.81 -19.68 1.90
CA PHE A 420 -9.91 -20.87 1.05
C PHE A 420 -11.14 -20.85 0.11
N TRP A 421 -11.69 -19.67 -0.10
CA TRP A 421 -12.79 -19.48 -1.06
C TRP A 421 -12.29 -19.72 -2.48
N SER A 422 -13.12 -20.32 -3.31
CA SER A 422 -12.83 -20.57 -4.72
C SER A 422 -14.09 -20.34 -5.54
N ASN A 423 -13.95 -19.63 -6.65
CA ASN A 423 -15.02 -19.37 -7.60
C ASN A 423 -14.44 -19.39 -9.01
N THR A 424 -14.92 -20.34 -9.84
CA THR A 424 -14.40 -20.53 -11.20
C THR A 424 -14.52 -19.27 -12.05
N ARG A 425 -15.66 -18.56 -11.95
CA ARG A 425 -15.87 -17.33 -12.72
C ARG A 425 -14.91 -16.22 -12.31
N PHE A 426 -14.64 -16.10 -11.00
CA PHE A 426 -13.64 -15.15 -10.48
C PHE A 426 -12.25 -15.46 -11.04
N ASP A 427 -11.82 -16.71 -10.99
CA ASP A 427 -10.49 -17.14 -11.47
C ASP A 427 -10.36 -16.94 -12.99
N GLU A 428 -11.41 -17.21 -13.77
CA GLU A 428 -11.44 -16.93 -15.21
C GLU A 428 -11.31 -15.44 -15.52
N LEU A 429 -12.05 -14.59 -14.79
CA LEU A 429 -11.99 -13.14 -14.95
C LEU A 429 -10.61 -12.58 -14.58
N LEU A 430 -9.99 -13.11 -13.52
CA LEU A 430 -8.68 -12.69 -13.06
C LEU A 430 -7.60 -12.91 -14.15
N VAL A 431 -7.61 -14.09 -14.77
CA VAL A 431 -6.69 -14.40 -15.87
C VAL A 431 -6.98 -13.53 -17.10
N ALA A 432 -8.26 -13.34 -17.44
CA ALA A 432 -8.66 -12.52 -18.59
C ALA A 432 -8.30 -11.04 -18.40
N ALA A 433 -8.58 -10.47 -17.21
CA ALA A 433 -8.29 -9.06 -16.90
C ALA A 433 -6.79 -8.75 -16.93
N ARG A 434 -5.92 -9.71 -16.57
CA ARG A 434 -4.48 -9.57 -16.63
C ARG A 434 -3.97 -9.30 -18.04
N SER A 435 -4.58 -9.93 -19.04
CA SER A 435 -4.20 -9.81 -20.45
C SER A 435 -4.96 -8.75 -21.24
N GLU A 436 -6.05 -8.18 -20.69
CA GLU A 436 -6.90 -7.21 -21.39
C GLU A 436 -6.26 -5.81 -21.36
N LEU A 437 -6.01 -5.24 -22.55
CA LEU A 437 -5.43 -3.90 -22.71
C LEU A 437 -6.51 -2.81 -22.86
N ASP A 438 -7.75 -3.19 -23.19
CA ASP A 438 -8.87 -2.24 -23.24
C ASP A 438 -9.32 -1.89 -21.81
N GLU A 439 -9.11 -0.64 -21.42
CA GLU A 439 -9.39 -0.11 -20.08
C GLU A 439 -10.85 -0.31 -19.64
N ALA A 440 -11.81 -0.13 -20.55
CA ALA A 440 -13.23 -0.25 -20.21
C ALA A 440 -13.63 -1.70 -19.97
N LYS A 441 -13.16 -2.61 -20.81
CA LYS A 441 -13.41 -4.05 -20.62
C LYS A 441 -12.74 -4.57 -19.35
N ARG A 442 -11.50 -4.15 -19.11
CA ARG A 442 -10.75 -4.52 -17.93
C ARG A 442 -11.44 -4.04 -16.65
N ARG A 443 -11.92 -2.80 -16.64
CA ARG A 443 -12.73 -2.24 -15.55
C ARG A 443 -13.97 -3.08 -15.26
N ALA A 444 -14.73 -3.44 -16.28
CA ALA A 444 -15.93 -4.28 -16.13
C ALA A 444 -15.61 -5.66 -15.52
N MET A 445 -14.47 -6.27 -15.88
CA MET A 445 -14.03 -7.53 -15.28
C MET A 445 -13.72 -7.37 -13.79
N TYR A 446 -13.01 -6.29 -13.39
CA TYR A 446 -12.72 -6.02 -11.98
C TYR A 446 -13.96 -5.64 -11.18
N GLU A 447 -14.94 -4.97 -11.77
CA GLU A 447 -16.22 -4.68 -11.14
C GLU A 447 -17.00 -5.98 -10.84
N GLU A 448 -17.05 -6.94 -11.79
CA GLU A 448 -17.66 -8.24 -11.57
C GLU A 448 -16.92 -9.04 -10.47
N MET A 449 -15.60 -9.07 -10.49
CA MET A 449 -14.79 -9.74 -9.45
C MET A 449 -15.04 -9.15 -8.06
N GLN A 450 -15.15 -7.83 -7.92
CA GLN A 450 -15.48 -7.17 -6.66
C GLN A 450 -16.87 -7.55 -6.15
N GLN A 451 -17.86 -7.69 -7.05
CA GLN A 451 -19.19 -8.17 -6.70
C GLN A 451 -19.14 -9.62 -6.19
N LEU A 452 -18.42 -10.51 -6.88
CA LEU A 452 -18.27 -11.91 -6.48
C LEU A 452 -17.63 -12.01 -5.08
N VAL A 453 -16.53 -11.30 -4.83
CA VAL A 453 -15.87 -11.30 -3.51
C VAL A 453 -16.78 -10.73 -2.43
N SER A 454 -17.45 -9.60 -2.71
CA SER A 454 -18.33 -8.96 -1.73
C SER A 454 -19.52 -9.83 -1.34
N PHE A 455 -20.17 -10.52 -2.27
CA PHE A 455 -21.40 -11.29 -2.01
C PHE A 455 -21.16 -12.77 -1.77
N GLU A 456 -20.16 -13.36 -2.40
CA GLU A 456 -19.88 -14.80 -2.31
C GLU A 456 -18.60 -15.13 -1.54
N GLY A 457 -17.64 -14.19 -1.50
CA GLY A 457 -16.37 -14.37 -0.80
C GLY A 457 -16.53 -14.68 0.69
N SER A 458 -15.54 -15.34 1.25
CA SER A 458 -15.58 -15.87 2.61
C SER A 458 -14.73 -15.06 3.61
N SER A 459 -14.70 -13.74 3.45
CA SER A 459 -14.07 -12.82 4.40
C SER A 459 -15.03 -11.70 4.78
N LEU A 460 -15.06 -11.33 6.06
CA LEU A 460 -15.59 -10.04 6.48
C LEU A 460 -14.48 -9.01 6.31
N ILE A 461 -14.76 -7.97 5.56
CA ILE A 461 -13.83 -6.85 5.36
C ILE A 461 -14.57 -5.59 5.81
N PRO A 462 -14.47 -5.22 7.09
CA PRO A 462 -15.26 -4.13 7.64
C PRO A 462 -14.78 -2.75 7.21
N MET A 463 -13.47 -2.57 7.07
CA MET A 463 -12.88 -1.23 6.97
C MET A 463 -11.53 -1.23 6.24
N TYR A 464 -11.28 -0.11 5.56
CA TYR A 464 -9.97 0.29 5.07
C TYR A 464 -9.32 1.21 6.11
N ASN A 465 -8.05 1.01 6.39
CA ASN A 465 -7.29 1.88 7.28
C ASN A 465 -6.48 2.90 6.49
N ASN A 466 -6.43 4.13 7.01
CA ASN A 466 -5.64 5.20 6.42
C ASN A 466 -4.17 5.10 6.84
N TYR A 467 -3.27 5.64 6.02
CA TYR A 467 -1.93 6.01 6.45
C TYR A 467 -2.01 7.29 7.27
N VAL A 468 -1.71 7.21 8.57
CA VAL A 468 -1.80 8.37 9.47
C VAL A 468 -0.40 8.82 9.86
N MET A 469 -0.08 10.05 9.50
CA MET A 469 1.19 10.70 9.74
C MET A 469 0.99 12.00 10.51
N ALA A 470 1.96 12.41 11.32
CA ALA A 470 1.97 13.73 11.93
C ALA A 470 3.18 14.52 11.41
N VAL A 471 2.92 15.70 10.89
CA VAL A 471 3.88 16.53 10.18
C VAL A 471 3.98 17.89 10.87
N SER A 472 5.19 18.26 11.32
CA SER A 472 5.46 19.58 11.90
C SER A 472 4.98 20.71 11.00
N LYS A 473 4.51 21.79 11.59
CA LYS A 473 4.10 22.99 10.85
C LYS A 473 5.26 23.68 10.12
N ALA A 474 6.50 23.30 10.42
CA ALA A 474 7.70 23.75 9.69
C ALA A 474 7.85 23.07 8.32
N ILE A 475 7.09 22.01 8.06
CA ILE A 475 7.12 21.27 6.80
C ILE A 475 5.82 21.54 6.03
N ALA A 476 5.97 21.88 4.77
CA ALA A 476 4.89 22.00 3.80
C ALA A 476 4.82 20.76 2.93
N THR A 477 3.61 20.39 2.55
CA THR A 477 3.32 19.22 1.71
C THR A 477 2.57 19.62 0.46
N PRO A 478 2.64 18.85 -0.63
CA PRO A 478 1.78 19.07 -1.79
C PRO A 478 0.30 18.88 -1.40
N GLU A 479 -0.59 19.41 -2.23
CA GLU A 479 -2.04 19.27 -2.04
C GLU A 479 -2.49 17.80 -2.12
N LYS A 480 -1.96 17.06 -3.07
CA LYS A 480 -2.18 15.62 -3.20
C LYS A 480 -0.99 14.86 -2.61
N ILE A 481 -1.28 13.95 -1.72
CA ILE A 481 -0.34 13.04 -1.09
C ILE A 481 -0.52 11.67 -1.73
N GLY A 482 0.55 11.04 -2.13
CA GLY A 482 0.50 9.67 -2.67
C GLY A 482 -0.02 8.68 -1.63
N ASN A 483 -0.84 7.75 -2.08
CA ASN A 483 -1.55 6.81 -1.23
C ASN A 483 -1.27 5.33 -1.55
N ASN A 484 -0.36 5.08 -2.47
CA ASN A 484 0.10 3.73 -2.80
C ASN A 484 0.90 3.09 -1.64
N TRP A 485 1.66 3.91 -0.89
CA TRP A 485 2.42 3.54 0.29
C TRP A 485 2.42 4.66 1.33
N ASN A 486 2.91 4.39 2.54
CA ASN A 486 3.09 5.39 3.59
C ASN A 486 4.07 6.50 3.15
N LEU A 487 4.13 7.62 3.87
CA LEU A 487 5.05 8.72 3.65
C LEU A 487 5.04 9.25 2.19
N ASP A 488 3.82 9.45 1.63
CA ASP A 488 3.63 9.94 0.25
C ASP A 488 4.22 8.97 -0.80
N GLY A 489 3.98 7.66 -0.62
CA GLY A 489 4.60 6.62 -1.44
C GLY A 489 6.12 6.54 -1.24
N PHE A 490 6.61 6.76 -0.03
CA PHE A 490 8.01 6.97 0.36
C PHE A 490 8.66 8.23 -0.22
N ARG A 491 7.93 9.01 -1.02
CA ARG A 491 8.43 10.17 -1.77
C ARG A 491 8.32 11.50 -0.99
N CYS A 492 7.92 11.50 0.29
CA CYS A 492 7.93 12.69 1.12
C CYS A 492 9.32 13.37 1.11
N VAL A 493 10.39 12.59 1.06
CA VAL A 493 11.78 13.04 0.99
C VAL A 493 12.09 13.87 -0.26
N GLU A 494 11.38 13.63 -1.37
CA GLU A 494 11.56 14.36 -2.64
C GLU A 494 10.54 15.47 -2.85
N ARG A 495 9.28 15.23 -2.38
CA ARG A 495 8.11 16.04 -2.75
C ARG A 495 7.77 17.14 -1.75
N TRP A 496 8.19 17.00 -0.47
CA TRP A 496 7.88 17.95 0.60
C TRP A 496 8.99 19.00 0.74
N TRP A 497 8.70 20.13 1.41
CA TRP A 497 9.64 21.25 1.54
C TRP A 497 9.46 22.02 2.85
N MET A 498 10.37 22.96 3.18
CA MET A 498 10.24 23.86 4.33
C MET A 498 9.09 24.86 4.12
N ALA A 499 8.20 25.01 5.11
CA ALA A 499 7.01 25.87 5.07
C ALA A 499 7.34 27.39 4.99
#